data_c0447b0fe9729a7db94234bd72a5e2ae
#
_entry.id   c0447b0fe9729a7db94234bd72a5e2ae
#
_cell.length_a   1.000
_cell.length_b   1.000
_cell.length_c   1.000
_cell.angle_alpha   90.00
_cell.angle_beta   90.00
_cell.angle_gamma   90.00
#
_symmetry.space_group_name_H-M   'P 1'
#
loop_
_entity.id
_entity.type
_entity.pdbx_description
1 polymer ?
#
loop_
_entity_poly.entity_id
_entity_poly.type
_entity_poly.pdbx_seq_one_letter_code
_entity_poly.pdbx_strand_id
1 'polypeptide(L)'
;MYDSIYSKRQQNLRMVLDERGLDGMLITNLTNVRYISGFTGSAASCLITPEGQYFVTDGRYIEQSKTQVKGFERFIDMNSHLSQIKDNNLNPNGFKLAFEGDHMSYALYENMISMFPNTKWENSSMILEDLAAVKDDHELECIRTAVEVTDKVYEEILPMLRPGFTEKQVANTMVSKYREYAEGEAYSPIVATGPNGALPHAIPTDREFQNGDFIVIDAAAKYGGYHAEIGRAHV
;
A
#
# COMPACT_ATOMS: atom_id res chain seq x y z
N MET A 1 12.57 18.13 -4.45
CA MET A 1 11.19 18.15 -3.91
C MET A 1 10.79 16.79 -3.31
N TYR A 2 10.91 15.66 -4.01
CA TYR A 2 10.56 14.32 -3.47
C TYR A 2 11.40 13.90 -2.23
N ASP A 3 12.70 14.17 -2.21
CA ASP A 3 13.56 13.80 -1.06
C ASP A 3 13.14 14.52 0.23
N SER A 4 12.56 15.72 0.14
CA SER A 4 12.07 16.46 1.30
C SER A 4 10.81 15.87 1.95
N ILE A 5 9.95 15.20 1.17
CA ILE A 5 8.72 14.58 1.67
C ILE A 5 9.07 13.38 2.56
N TYR A 6 9.91 12.46 2.06
CA TYR A 6 10.34 11.30 2.84
C TYR A 6 11.13 11.69 4.09
N SER A 7 12.02 12.68 3.98
CA SER A 7 12.73 13.21 5.15
C SER A 7 11.79 13.74 6.23
N LYS A 8 10.72 14.45 5.84
CA LYS A 8 9.70 14.93 6.79
C LYS A 8 8.93 13.78 7.45
N ARG A 9 8.53 12.77 6.68
CA ARG A 9 7.84 11.58 7.21
C ARG A 9 8.71 10.81 8.20
N GLN A 10 10.01 10.65 7.88
CA GLN A 10 11.00 10.03 8.75
C GLN A 10 11.22 10.82 10.05
N GLN A 11 11.28 12.15 9.97
CA GLN A 11 11.36 13.02 11.14
C GLN A 11 10.11 12.91 12.02
N ASN A 12 8.92 12.97 11.43
CA ASN A 12 7.67 12.81 12.16
C ASN A 12 7.60 11.45 12.87
N LEU A 13 8.02 10.36 12.20
CA LEU A 13 8.08 9.06 12.83
C LEU A 13 9.03 9.05 14.03
N ARG A 14 10.22 9.63 13.91
CA ARG A 14 11.16 9.73 15.05
C ARG A 14 10.58 10.50 16.22
N MET A 15 9.87 11.60 15.97
CA MET A 15 9.20 12.36 17.03
C MET A 15 8.17 11.52 17.78
N VAL A 16 7.34 10.76 17.05
CA VAL A 16 6.33 9.87 17.66
C VAL A 16 6.99 8.73 18.46
N LEU A 17 8.09 8.17 17.94
CA LEU A 17 8.84 7.14 18.65
C LEU A 17 9.42 7.69 19.97
N ASP A 18 10.03 8.87 19.94
CA ASP A 18 10.57 9.55 21.12
C ASP A 18 9.48 9.83 22.17
N GLU A 19 8.32 10.35 21.76
CA GLU A 19 7.16 10.61 22.63
C GLU A 19 6.63 9.33 23.30
N ARG A 20 6.75 8.18 22.62
CA ARG A 20 6.34 6.86 23.13
C ARG A 20 7.46 6.16 23.94
N GLY A 21 8.64 6.78 24.06
CA GLY A 21 9.80 6.19 24.72
C GLY A 21 10.32 4.94 24.01
N LEU A 22 10.30 4.97 22.69
CA LEU A 22 10.79 3.93 21.77
C LEU A 22 12.06 4.42 21.08
N ASP A 23 13.09 3.57 21.03
CA ASP A 23 14.36 3.92 20.41
C ASP A 23 14.30 3.79 18.87
N GLY A 24 13.34 3.04 18.32
CA GLY A 24 13.20 2.85 16.90
C GLY A 24 12.04 1.93 16.54
N MET A 25 12.00 1.53 15.26
CA MET A 25 10.92 0.70 14.71
C MET A 25 11.41 -0.20 13.58
N LEU A 26 10.96 -1.47 13.58
CA LEU A 26 11.02 -2.37 12.45
C LEU A 26 9.71 -2.29 11.67
N ILE A 27 9.79 -1.91 10.40
CA ILE A 27 8.66 -1.71 9.48
C ILE A 27 8.70 -2.82 8.43
N THR A 28 7.66 -3.63 8.36
CA THR A 28 7.54 -4.79 7.48
C THR A 28 6.34 -4.74 6.55
N ASN A 29 5.33 -3.92 6.89
CA ASN A 29 4.19 -3.66 6.02
C ASN A 29 4.65 -2.86 4.79
N LEU A 30 4.48 -3.43 3.59
CA LEU A 30 4.94 -2.81 2.35
C LEU A 30 4.27 -1.46 2.04
N THR A 31 3.05 -1.23 2.49
CA THR A 31 2.39 0.09 2.40
C THR A 31 3.16 1.11 3.22
N ASN A 32 3.57 0.76 4.44
CA ASN A 32 4.33 1.61 5.33
C ASN A 32 5.79 1.76 4.90
N VAL A 33 6.40 0.69 4.36
CA VAL A 33 7.71 0.76 3.69
C VAL A 33 7.67 1.76 2.53
N ARG A 34 6.63 1.71 1.68
CA ARG A 34 6.45 2.70 0.59
C ARG A 34 6.28 4.11 1.14
N TYR A 35 5.44 4.30 2.15
CA TYR A 35 5.18 5.61 2.77
C TYR A 35 6.46 6.26 3.28
N ILE A 36 7.32 5.48 3.97
CA ILE A 36 8.51 6.03 4.64
C ILE A 36 9.76 6.10 3.77
N SER A 37 9.86 5.27 2.71
CA SER A 37 11.07 5.14 1.88
C SER A 37 10.88 5.44 0.41
N GLY A 38 9.65 5.40 -0.11
CA GLY A 38 9.31 5.51 -1.53
C GLY A 38 9.41 4.21 -2.32
N PHE A 39 9.81 3.10 -1.71
CA PHE A 39 9.98 1.83 -2.38
C PHE A 39 8.65 1.16 -2.74
N THR A 40 8.51 0.70 -3.98
CA THR A 40 7.27 0.09 -4.52
C THR A 40 7.39 -1.41 -4.82
N GLY A 41 8.50 -2.04 -4.47
CA GLY A 41 8.69 -3.48 -4.69
C GLY A 41 7.90 -4.34 -3.70
N SER A 42 7.88 -5.66 -3.97
CA SER A 42 7.08 -6.64 -3.21
C SER A 42 7.81 -7.32 -2.05
N ALA A 43 9.07 -6.93 -1.77
CA ALA A 43 9.83 -7.47 -0.63
C ALA A 43 10.82 -6.44 -0.12
N ALA A 44 10.58 -5.91 1.06
CA ALA A 44 11.49 -5.02 1.78
C ALA A 44 11.09 -4.91 3.26
N SER A 45 12.04 -4.44 4.06
CA SER A 45 11.80 -3.98 5.43
C SER A 45 12.63 -2.73 5.68
N CYS A 46 12.13 -1.84 6.53
CA CYS A 46 12.90 -0.70 7.04
C CYS A 46 13.15 -0.89 8.53
N LEU A 47 14.35 -0.59 8.97
CA LEU A 47 14.68 -0.51 10.38
C LEU A 47 15.18 0.90 10.69
N ILE A 48 14.56 1.54 11.67
CA ILE A 48 14.96 2.84 12.19
C ILE A 48 15.45 2.62 13.61
N THR A 49 16.66 3.11 13.92
CA THR A 49 17.29 3.07 15.26
C THR A 49 17.92 4.42 15.54
N PRO A 50 18.40 4.70 16.78
CA PRO A 50 19.18 5.90 17.06
C PRO A 50 20.46 6.01 16.22
N GLU A 51 21.01 4.89 15.77
CA GLU A 51 22.27 4.83 15.02
C GLU A 51 22.09 5.02 13.52
N GLY A 52 20.89 4.74 12.98
CA GLY A 52 20.68 4.87 11.54
C GLY A 52 19.28 4.50 11.05
N GLN A 53 19.14 4.57 9.74
CA GLN A 53 17.94 4.17 9.00
C GLN A 53 18.38 3.19 7.91
N TYR A 54 17.88 1.98 7.98
CA TYR A 54 18.33 0.86 7.18
C TYR A 54 17.17 0.29 6.36
N PHE A 55 17.38 0.17 5.07
CA PHE A 55 16.45 -0.48 4.14
C PHE A 55 17.04 -1.83 3.72
N VAL A 56 16.27 -2.89 3.90
CA VAL A 56 16.69 -4.25 3.61
C VAL A 56 15.78 -4.85 2.55
N THR A 57 16.37 -5.44 1.52
CA THR A 57 15.64 -6.10 0.43
C THR A 57 16.45 -7.23 -0.18
N ASP A 58 15.90 -7.95 -1.16
CA ASP A 58 16.59 -9.01 -1.88
C ASP A 58 17.17 -8.56 -3.24
N GLY A 59 17.95 -9.43 -3.86
CA GLY A 59 18.70 -9.14 -5.08
C GLY A 59 17.85 -8.74 -6.30
N ARG A 60 16.54 -9.04 -6.31
CA ARG A 60 15.61 -8.61 -7.38
C ARG A 60 15.49 -7.09 -7.48
N TYR A 61 15.75 -6.39 -6.38
CA TYR A 61 15.51 -4.96 -6.22
C TYR A 61 16.77 -4.09 -6.16
N ILE A 62 17.94 -4.62 -6.59
CA ILE A 62 19.21 -3.88 -6.62
C ILE A 62 19.04 -2.54 -7.35
N GLU A 63 18.55 -2.55 -8.57
CA GLU A 63 18.44 -1.34 -9.39
C GLU A 63 17.26 -0.47 -8.97
N GLN A 64 16.11 -1.08 -8.70
CA GLN A 64 14.91 -0.33 -8.29
C GLN A 64 15.14 0.44 -6.99
N SER A 65 15.76 -0.17 -5.99
CA SER A 65 16.02 0.48 -4.70
C SER A 65 17.00 1.66 -4.80
N LYS A 66 17.94 1.65 -5.77
CA LYS A 66 18.85 2.79 -6.00
C LYS A 66 18.12 4.08 -6.34
N THR A 67 17.06 3.96 -7.11
CA THR A 67 16.30 5.12 -7.59
C THR A 67 15.18 5.53 -6.64
N GLN A 68 14.51 4.56 -6.02
CA GLN A 68 13.31 4.80 -5.23
C GLN A 68 13.57 5.09 -3.75
N VAL A 69 14.52 4.38 -3.12
CA VAL A 69 14.73 4.49 -1.66
C VAL A 69 15.37 5.80 -1.28
N LYS A 70 14.72 6.52 -0.36
CA LYS A 70 15.14 7.84 0.11
C LYS A 70 15.41 7.84 1.61
N GLY A 71 16.55 8.38 2.02
CA GLY A 71 16.91 8.59 3.42
C GLY A 71 17.34 7.33 4.19
N PHE A 72 17.56 6.20 3.51
CA PHE A 72 17.98 4.94 4.13
C PHE A 72 19.29 4.44 3.54
N GLU A 73 20.14 3.86 4.39
CA GLU A 73 21.23 3.00 3.95
C GLU A 73 20.66 1.66 3.49
N ARG A 74 21.12 1.14 2.34
CA ARG A 74 20.52 -0.04 1.70
C ARG A 74 21.39 -1.28 1.89
N PHE A 75 20.77 -2.35 2.34
CA PHE A 75 21.34 -3.68 2.48
C PHE A 75 20.58 -4.65 1.58
N ILE A 76 21.29 -5.38 0.73
CA ILE A 76 20.70 -6.22 -0.30
C ILE A 76 21.40 -7.56 -0.32
N ASP A 77 20.67 -8.63 0.02
CA ASP A 77 21.16 -9.99 0.03
C ASP A 77 20.02 -10.96 -0.33
N MET A 78 20.34 -12.22 -0.58
CA MET A 78 19.36 -13.29 -0.82
C MET A 78 18.80 -13.89 0.48
N ASN A 79 19.40 -13.57 1.62
CA ASN A 79 18.97 -14.00 2.95
C ASN A 79 17.68 -13.29 3.38
N SER A 80 17.01 -13.82 4.40
CA SER A 80 15.84 -13.14 5.00
C SER A 80 16.20 -11.75 5.52
N HIS A 81 15.23 -10.82 5.53
CA HIS A 81 15.48 -9.47 6.01
C HIS A 81 15.98 -9.44 7.46
N LEU A 82 15.45 -10.31 8.34
CA LEU A 82 15.92 -10.41 9.72
C LEU A 82 17.37 -10.93 9.79
N SER A 83 17.75 -11.88 8.92
CA SER A 83 19.15 -12.34 8.84
C SER A 83 20.09 -11.21 8.40
N GLN A 84 19.70 -10.45 7.37
CA GLN A 84 20.48 -9.30 6.92
C GLN A 84 20.65 -8.24 8.02
N ILE A 85 19.60 -7.94 8.79
CA ILE A 85 19.65 -7.02 9.94
C ILE A 85 20.65 -7.54 10.98
N LYS A 86 20.64 -8.84 11.27
CA LYS A 86 21.52 -9.47 12.24
C LYS A 86 22.97 -9.52 11.76
N ASP A 87 23.20 -10.00 10.54
CA ASP A 87 24.53 -10.24 9.97
C ASP A 87 25.31 -8.93 9.77
N ASN A 88 24.59 -7.84 9.47
CA ASN A 88 25.16 -6.49 9.35
C ASN A 88 25.15 -5.69 10.66
N ASN A 89 24.74 -6.31 11.78
CA ASN A 89 24.67 -5.66 13.11
C ASN A 89 23.88 -4.33 13.11
N LEU A 90 22.74 -4.30 12.40
CA LEU A 90 21.92 -3.08 12.26
C LEU A 90 20.99 -2.85 13.45
N ASN A 91 20.88 -3.80 14.36
CA ASN A 91 20.10 -3.73 15.59
C ASN A 91 20.98 -4.00 16.80
N PRO A 92 21.66 -2.98 17.31
CA PRO A 92 22.50 -3.09 18.51
C PRO A 92 21.71 -3.54 19.75
N ASN A 93 22.38 -4.18 20.65
CA ASN A 93 21.79 -4.69 21.89
C ASN A 93 21.24 -3.58 22.77
N GLY A 94 20.05 -3.80 23.34
CA GLY A 94 19.48 -2.97 24.39
C GLY A 94 18.47 -1.93 23.94
N PHE A 95 18.22 -1.77 22.66
CA PHE A 95 17.19 -0.87 22.15
C PHE A 95 15.78 -1.40 22.44
N LYS A 96 14.87 -0.46 22.68
CA LYS A 96 13.44 -0.69 22.74
C LYS A 96 12.82 -0.35 21.40
N LEU A 97 12.52 -1.35 20.59
CA LEU A 97 12.06 -1.19 19.22
C LEU A 97 10.58 -1.56 19.07
N ALA A 98 9.86 -0.72 18.35
CA ALA A 98 8.51 -1.01 17.91
C ALA A 98 8.50 -2.01 16.73
N PHE A 99 7.38 -2.72 16.56
CA PHE A 99 7.07 -3.50 15.38
C PHE A 99 5.56 -3.47 15.08
N GLU A 100 5.18 -3.77 13.84
CA GLU A 100 3.78 -3.75 13.36
C GLU A 100 3.09 -5.09 13.66
N GLY A 101 2.54 -5.25 14.86
CA GLY A 101 1.97 -6.51 15.31
C GLY A 101 0.71 -6.95 14.57
N ASP A 102 -0.06 -6.02 13.99
CA ASP A 102 -1.26 -6.33 13.19
C ASP A 102 -0.90 -6.92 11.83
N HIS A 103 0.33 -6.65 11.36
CA HIS A 103 0.82 -7.10 10.06
C HIS A 103 1.77 -8.28 10.17
N MET A 104 2.48 -8.41 11.29
CA MET A 104 3.49 -9.45 11.49
C MET A 104 2.85 -10.81 11.75
N SER A 105 3.19 -11.82 10.93
CA SER A 105 2.77 -13.19 11.22
C SER A 105 3.40 -13.70 12.52
N TYR A 106 2.72 -14.62 13.22
CA TYR A 106 3.25 -15.22 14.45
C TYR A 106 4.62 -15.89 14.22
N ALA A 107 4.79 -16.60 13.10
CA ALA A 107 6.06 -17.24 12.77
C ALA A 107 7.20 -16.22 12.57
N LEU A 108 6.92 -15.07 11.93
CA LEU A 108 7.90 -13.99 11.78
C LEU A 108 8.25 -13.37 13.13
N TYR A 109 7.26 -13.17 14.00
CA TYR A 109 7.46 -12.67 15.35
C TYR A 109 8.34 -13.61 16.19
N GLU A 110 8.06 -14.93 16.23
CA GLU A 110 8.90 -15.89 16.95
C GLU A 110 10.35 -15.91 16.43
N ASN A 111 10.52 -15.85 15.11
CA ASN A 111 11.84 -15.76 14.51
C ASN A 111 12.57 -14.48 14.94
N MET A 112 11.87 -13.35 14.92
CA MET A 112 12.39 -12.04 15.31
C MET A 112 12.90 -12.05 16.76
N ILE A 113 12.09 -12.49 17.71
CA ILE A 113 12.49 -12.52 19.13
C ILE A 113 13.62 -13.52 19.40
N SER A 114 13.65 -14.65 18.66
CA SER A 114 14.73 -15.64 18.74
C SER A 114 16.05 -15.09 18.20
N MET A 115 16.01 -14.32 17.10
CA MET A 115 17.22 -13.75 16.48
C MET A 115 17.78 -12.55 17.26
N PHE A 116 16.92 -11.80 17.95
CA PHE A 116 17.28 -10.58 18.71
C PHE A 116 16.83 -10.65 20.18
N PRO A 117 17.36 -11.59 20.97
CA PRO A 117 16.87 -11.86 22.34
C PRO A 117 17.14 -10.71 23.33
N ASN A 118 18.08 -9.81 23.01
CA ASN A 118 18.44 -8.67 23.87
C ASN A 118 17.66 -7.40 23.51
N THR A 119 16.88 -7.40 22.41
CA THR A 119 16.06 -6.27 22.00
C THR A 119 14.73 -6.31 22.75
N LYS A 120 14.29 -5.17 23.26
CA LYS A 120 12.95 -5.02 23.85
C LYS A 120 11.97 -4.68 22.75
N TRP A 121 11.23 -5.69 22.29
CA TRP A 121 10.21 -5.52 21.26
C TRP A 121 8.88 -5.05 21.87
N GLU A 122 8.32 -3.98 21.31
CA GLU A 122 7.00 -3.48 21.69
C GLU A 122 6.06 -3.48 20.49
N ASN A 123 4.91 -4.13 20.63
CA ASN A 123 3.88 -4.04 19.61
C ASN A 123 3.32 -2.61 19.57
N SER A 124 3.48 -1.95 18.44
CA SER A 124 3.07 -0.57 18.24
C SER A 124 2.35 -0.43 16.90
N SER A 125 1.16 -0.97 16.86
CA SER A 125 0.24 -0.83 15.73
C SER A 125 -0.17 0.62 15.52
N MET A 126 -0.52 0.97 14.29
CA MET A 126 -1.12 2.26 13.88
C MET A 126 -0.20 3.49 13.95
N ILE A 127 1.10 3.37 14.25
CA ILE A 127 1.99 4.56 14.28
C ILE A 127 2.09 5.21 12.89
N LEU A 128 2.37 4.43 11.87
CA LEU A 128 2.53 4.94 10.50
C LEU A 128 1.19 5.26 9.86
N GLU A 129 0.16 4.50 10.15
CA GLU A 129 -1.21 4.75 9.72
C GLU A 129 -1.75 6.08 10.27
N ASP A 130 -1.51 6.38 11.55
CA ASP A 130 -1.88 7.66 12.17
C ASP A 130 -1.12 8.83 11.54
N LEU A 131 0.17 8.66 11.24
CA LEU A 131 0.96 9.66 10.52
C LEU A 131 0.45 9.87 9.09
N ALA A 132 0.09 8.80 8.39
CA ALA A 132 -0.45 8.83 7.04
C ALA A 132 -1.92 9.28 6.98
N ALA A 133 -2.63 9.35 8.12
CA ALA A 133 -4.01 9.82 8.16
C ALA A 133 -4.15 11.27 7.70
N VAL A 134 -3.16 12.12 8.01
CA VAL A 134 -3.11 13.51 7.52
C VAL A 134 -2.23 13.55 6.27
N LYS A 135 -2.87 13.73 5.11
CA LYS A 135 -2.21 13.67 3.81
C LYS A 135 -1.39 14.94 3.53
N ASP A 136 -0.19 14.76 3.01
CA ASP A 136 0.61 15.84 2.46
C ASP A 136 0.14 16.23 1.04
N ASP A 137 0.68 17.34 0.49
CA ASP A 137 0.27 17.85 -0.82
C ASP A 137 0.51 16.85 -1.96
N HIS A 138 1.57 16.03 -1.88
CA HIS A 138 1.84 15.00 -2.88
C HIS A 138 0.82 13.85 -2.80
N GLU A 139 0.45 13.43 -1.59
CA GLU A 139 -0.58 12.41 -1.39
C GLU A 139 -1.94 12.90 -1.91
N LEU A 140 -2.28 14.15 -1.62
CA LEU A 140 -3.51 14.78 -2.14
C LEU A 140 -3.52 14.84 -3.66
N GLU A 141 -2.40 15.15 -4.30
CA GLU A 141 -2.29 15.16 -5.76
C GLU A 141 -2.47 13.75 -6.35
N CYS A 142 -1.86 12.73 -5.75
CA CYS A 142 -2.06 11.35 -6.17
C CYS A 142 -3.53 10.92 -6.05
N ILE A 143 -4.20 11.28 -4.96
CA ILE A 143 -5.63 10.98 -4.75
C ILE A 143 -6.49 11.70 -5.81
N ARG A 144 -6.24 13.00 -6.07
CA ARG A 144 -6.96 13.76 -7.11
C ARG A 144 -6.81 13.10 -8.48
N THR A 145 -5.58 12.74 -8.86
CA THR A 145 -5.33 12.05 -10.13
C THR A 145 -6.04 10.70 -10.19
N ALA A 146 -6.07 9.93 -9.10
CA ALA A 146 -6.83 8.68 -9.05
C ALA A 146 -8.33 8.91 -9.25
N VAL A 147 -8.90 9.98 -8.68
CA VAL A 147 -10.31 10.37 -8.87
C VAL A 147 -10.57 10.75 -10.34
N GLU A 148 -9.74 11.61 -10.92
CA GLU A 148 -9.86 12.04 -12.32
C GLU A 148 -9.82 10.85 -13.30
N VAL A 149 -8.91 9.90 -13.06
CA VAL A 149 -8.83 8.66 -13.86
C VAL A 149 -10.09 7.82 -13.67
N THR A 150 -10.61 7.73 -12.45
CA THR A 150 -11.83 6.97 -12.17
C THR A 150 -13.02 7.58 -12.91
N ASP A 151 -13.23 8.89 -12.84
CA ASP A 151 -14.31 9.60 -13.54
C ASP A 151 -14.20 9.41 -15.05
N LYS A 152 -13.00 9.53 -15.62
CA LYS A 152 -12.75 9.29 -17.03
C LYS A 152 -13.15 7.87 -17.47
N VAL A 153 -12.77 6.86 -16.69
CA VAL A 153 -13.13 5.47 -17.00
C VAL A 153 -14.64 5.26 -16.92
N TYR A 154 -15.32 5.88 -15.95
CA TYR A 154 -16.77 5.85 -15.87
C TYR A 154 -17.42 6.44 -17.13
N GLU A 155 -16.98 7.60 -17.60
CA GLU A 155 -17.49 8.21 -18.83
C GLU A 155 -17.33 7.29 -20.05
N GLU A 156 -16.20 6.60 -20.15
CA GLU A 156 -15.90 5.71 -21.28
C GLU A 156 -16.76 4.43 -21.28
N ILE A 157 -17.19 3.95 -20.10
CA ILE A 157 -18.02 2.72 -20.03
C ILE A 157 -19.54 3.00 -20.10
N LEU A 158 -19.99 4.23 -19.94
CA LEU A 158 -21.41 4.56 -20.01
C LEU A 158 -22.11 4.00 -21.25
N PRO A 159 -21.55 4.08 -22.48
CA PRO A 159 -22.17 3.51 -23.68
C PRO A 159 -22.35 1.99 -23.65
N MET A 160 -21.68 1.29 -22.73
CA MET A 160 -21.76 -0.17 -22.58
C MET A 160 -22.88 -0.59 -21.60
N LEU A 161 -23.43 0.32 -20.82
CA LEU A 161 -24.49 0.04 -19.82
C LEU A 161 -25.85 -0.12 -20.53
N ARG A 162 -25.99 -1.15 -21.36
CA ARG A 162 -27.18 -1.42 -22.17
C ARG A 162 -27.26 -2.89 -22.57
N PRO A 163 -28.42 -3.40 -23.01
CA PRO A 163 -28.57 -4.76 -23.57
C PRO A 163 -27.50 -5.07 -24.62
N GLY A 164 -27.00 -6.30 -24.64
CA GLY A 164 -25.91 -6.78 -25.51
C GLY A 164 -24.52 -6.69 -24.90
N PHE A 165 -24.38 -6.10 -23.68
CA PHE A 165 -23.18 -6.18 -22.87
C PHE A 165 -23.44 -6.94 -21.57
N THR A 166 -22.40 -7.58 -21.02
CA THR A 166 -22.49 -8.27 -19.74
C THR A 166 -21.75 -7.51 -18.64
N GLU A 167 -22.10 -7.79 -17.37
CA GLU A 167 -21.38 -7.26 -16.18
C GLU A 167 -19.86 -7.46 -16.33
N LYS A 168 -19.44 -8.67 -16.70
CA LYS A 168 -18.03 -9.04 -16.86
C LYS A 168 -17.32 -8.30 -17.99
N GLN A 169 -18.00 -8.03 -19.11
CA GLN A 169 -17.41 -7.25 -20.20
C GLN A 169 -17.13 -5.81 -19.75
N VAL A 170 -18.06 -5.18 -19.04
CA VAL A 170 -17.89 -3.83 -18.51
C VAL A 170 -16.76 -3.81 -17.48
N ALA A 171 -16.75 -4.72 -16.50
CA ALA A 171 -15.71 -4.81 -15.49
C ALA A 171 -14.31 -4.99 -16.12
N ASN A 172 -14.17 -5.88 -17.09
CA ASN A 172 -12.90 -6.10 -17.80
C ASN A 172 -12.45 -4.86 -18.59
N THR A 173 -13.39 -4.13 -19.18
CA THR A 173 -13.08 -2.87 -19.85
C THR A 173 -12.57 -1.83 -18.85
N MET A 174 -13.22 -1.69 -17.69
CA MET A 174 -12.75 -0.79 -16.62
C MET A 174 -11.32 -1.14 -16.18
N VAL A 175 -11.02 -2.42 -15.91
CA VAL A 175 -9.67 -2.88 -15.55
C VAL A 175 -8.64 -2.50 -16.61
N SER A 176 -8.97 -2.75 -17.90
CA SER A 176 -8.08 -2.38 -19.00
C SER A 176 -7.80 -0.88 -19.05
N LYS A 177 -8.83 -0.06 -18.85
CA LYS A 177 -8.72 1.40 -18.86
C LYS A 177 -7.97 1.96 -17.65
N TYR A 178 -8.18 1.41 -16.46
CA TYR A 178 -7.38 1.77 -15.29
C TYR A 178 -5.89 1.51 -15.48
N ARG A 179 -5.53 0.40 -16.15
CA ARG A 179 -4.13 0.09 -16.46
C ARG A 179 -3.56 0.91 -17.62
N GLU A 180 -4.41 1.45 -18.49
CA GLU A 180 -4.00 2.38 -19.54
C GLU A 180 -3.66 3.77 -18.96
N TYR A 181 -4.42 4.25 -17.95
CA TYR A 181 -4.33 5.63 -17.45
C TYR A 181 -3.63 5.79 -16.11
N ALA A 182 -3.47 4.70 -15.34
CA ALA A 182 -2.90 4.71 -13.99
C ALA A 182 -2.09 3.43 -13.69
N GLU A 183 -1.80 3.16 -12.41
CA GLU A 183 -1.16 1.90 -11.99
C GLU A 183 -2.07 0.68 -12.15
N GLY A 184 -3.37 0.90 -12.25
CA GLY A 184 -4.40 -0.13 -12.40
C GLY A 184 -5.64 0.17 -11.57
N GLU A 185 -6.43 -0.86 -11.39
CA GLU A 185 -7.57 -0.87 -10.50
C GLU A 185 -7.12 -0.85 -9.02
N ALA A 186 -7.85 -0.14 -8.16
CA ALA A 186 -7.63 -0.12 -6.72
C ALA A 186 -8.02 -1.47 -6.08
N TYR A 187 -9.10 -2.06 -6.57
CA TYR A 187 -9.65 -3.39 -6.23
C TYR A 187 -10.44 -3.92 -7.43
N SER A 188 -10.84 -5.19 -7.37
CA SER A 188 -11.65 -5.81 -8.45
C SER A 188 -12.98 -5.08 -8.59
N PRO A 189 -13.29 -4.49 -9.77
CA PRO A 189 -14.53 -3.76 -9.95
C PRO A 189 -15.77 -4.62 -9.71
N ILE A 190 -16.75 -4.07 -8.99
CA ILE A 190 -18.10 -4.59 -8.90
C ILE A 190 -18.91 -3.94 -10.02
N VAL A 191 -19.50 -4.77 -10.87
CA VAL A 191 -20.51 -4.37 -11.86
C VAL A 191 -21.66 -5.35 -11.73
N ALA A 192 -22.79 -4.90 -11.22
CA ALA A 192 -23.91 -5.76 -10.85
C ALA A 192 -25.21 -5.18 -11.37
N THR A 193 -26.00 -5.98 -12.10
CA THR A 193 -27.24 -5.56 -12.73
C THR A 193 -28.45 -6.36 -12.26
N GLY A 194 -29.61 -5.72 -12.14
CA GLY A 194 -30.86 -6.33 -11.72
C GLY A 194 -30.71 -7.06 -10.38
N PRO A 195 -31.02 -8.36 -10.26
CA PRO A 195 -30.94 -9.11 -9.00
C PRO A 195 -29.55 -9.12 -8.37
N ASN A 196 -28.46 -9.07 -9.16
CA ASN A 196 -27.09 -9.05 -8.65
C ASN A 196 -26.76 -7.76 -7.93
N GLY A 197 -27.42 -6.65 -8.28
CA GLY A 197 -27.27 -5.36 -7.59
C GLY A 197 -27.69 -5.36 -6.11
N ALA A 198 -28.39 -6.41 -5.65
CA ALA A 198 -28.71 -6.60 -4.24
C ALA A 198 -27.56 -7.24 -3.42
N LEU A 199 -26.46 -7.63 -4.07
CA LEU A 199 -25.30 -8.26 -3.45
C LEU A 199 -24.20 -7.21 -3.22
N PRO A 200 -23.86 -6.84 -1.97
CA PRO A 200 -22.86 -5.79 -1.69
C PRO A 200 -21.48 -6.08 -2.27
N HIS A 201 -21.12 -7.36 -2.36
CA HIS A 201 -19.83 -7.82 -2.91
C HIS A 201 -20.06 -8.72 -4.13
N ALA A 202 -20.90 -8.26 -5.07
CA ALA A 202 -21.18 -9.00 -6.30
C ALA A 202 -19.90 -9.19 -7.11
N ILE A 203 -19.72 -10.40 -7.63
CA ILE A 203 -18.68 -10.67 -8.64
C ILE A 203 -19.33 -10.55 -10.02
N PRO A 204 -18.77 -9.76 -10.96
CA PRO A 204 -19.33 -9.60 -12.29
C PRO A 204 -19.50 -10.94 -13.02
N THR A 205 -20.71 -11.18 -13.54
CA THR A 205 -21.10 -12.44 -14.20
C THR A 205 -21.28 -12.23 -15.71
N ASP A 206 -21.66 -13.31 -16.42
CA ASP A 206 -22.06 -13.25 -17.83
C ASP A 206 -23.53 -12.80 -18.01
N ARG A 207 -24.19 -12.28 -16.94
CA ARG A 207 -25.52 -11.67 -17.04
C ARG A 207 -25.45 -10.44 -17.92
N GLU A 208 -26.32 -10.39 -18.94
CA GLU A 208 -26.51 -9.20 -19.76
C GLU A 208 -27.38 -8.16 -19.06
N PHE A 209 -27.08 -6.87 -19.31
CA PHE A 209 -27.96 -5.77 -18.90
C PHE A 209 -29.33 -5.89 -19.58
N GLN A 210 -30.37 -5.56 -18.85
CA GLN A 210 -31.74 -5.53 -19.38
C GLN A 210 -32.33 -4.12 -19.18
N ASN A 211 -33.25 -3.73 -20.08
CA ASN A 211 -33.94 -2.45 -19.92
C ASN A 211 -34.71 -2.43 -18.62
N GLY A 212 -34.48 -1.39 -17.81
CA GLY A 212 -35.10 -1.22 -16.50
C GLY A 212 -34.33 -1.88 -15.34
N ASP A 213 -33.19 -2.54 -15.61
CA ASP A 213 -32.32 -3.01 -14.53
C ASP A 213 -31.71 -1.80 -13.79
N PHE A 214 -31.62 -1.93 -12.47
CA PHE A 214 -30.77 -1.07 -11.66
C PHE A 214 -29.34 -1.62 -11.71
N ILE A 215 -28.38 -0.75 -12.01
CA ILE A 215 -26.96 -1.12 -12.16
C ILE A 215 -26.16 -0.50 -11.03
N VAL A 216 -25.43 -1.32 -10.28
CA VAL A 216 -24.48 -0.90 -9.25
C VAL A 216 -23.07 -1.10 -9.79
N ILE A 217 -22.27 -0.04 -9.75
CA ILE A 217 -20.85 -0.08 -10.11
C ILE A 217 -20.05 0.49 -8.93
N ASP A 218 -19.10 -0.29 -8.46
CA ASP A 218 -18.14 0.10 -7.44
C ASP A 218 -16.74 -0.25 -7.96
N ALA A 219 -15.97 0.79 -8.27
CA ALA A 219 -14.68 0.65 -8.93
C ALA A 219 -13.86 1.92 -8.78
N ALA A 220 -12.55 1.77 -8.65
CA ALA A 220 -11.64 2.89 -8.48
C ALA A 220 -10.27 2.64 -9.10
N ALA A 221 -9.61 3.72 -9.53
CA ALA A 221 -8.23 3.72 -9.98
C ALA A 221 -7.25 3.78 -8.80
N LYS A 222 -6.06 3.24 -9.03
CA LYS A 222 -4.89 3.39 -8.19
C LYS A 222 -3.84 4.23 -8.91
N TYR A 223 -3.41 5.34 -8.29
CA TYR A 223 -2.36 6.21 -8.81
C TYR A 223 -1.38 6.63 -7.72
N GLY A 224 -0.09 6.51 -7.98
CA GLY A 224 0.96 6.83 -7.01
C GLY A 224 0.90 5.98 -5.72
N GLY A 225 0.21 4.81 -5.74
CA GLY A 225 -0.10 3.97 -4.57
C GLY A 225 -1.32 4.39 -3.78
N TYR A 226 -2.00 5.47 -4.19
CA TYR A 226 -3.24 5.98 -3.58
C TYR A 226 -4.44 5.54 -4.40
N HIS A 227 -5.57 5.35 -3.72
CA HIS A 227 -6.80 4.88 -4.32
C HIS A 227 -7.82 6.00 -4.34
N ALA A 228 -8.61 6.10 -5.43
CA ALA A 228 -9.93 6.68 -5.37
C ALA A 228 -10.88 5.66 -4.72
N GLU A 229 -12.00 6.14 -4.18
CA GLU A 229 -13.09 5.30 -3.67
C GLU A 229 -14.41 5.92 -4.16
N ILE A 230 -15.03 5.32 -5.18
CA ILE A 230 -16.24 5.87 -5.80
C ILE A 230 -17.20 4.74 -6.14
N GLY A 231 -18.38 4.76 -5.52
CA GLY A 231 -19.55 3.97 -5.92
C GLY A 231 -20.52 4.79 -6.78
N ARG A 232 -21.13 4.16 -7.77
CA ARG A 232 -22.16 4.75 -8.64
C ARG A 232 -23.33 3.79 -8.82
N ALA A 233 -24.53 4.36 -8.96
CA ALA A 233 -25.73 3.64 -9.30
C ALA A 233 -26.37 4.28 -10.54
N HIS A 234 -26.82 3.46 -11.49
CA HIS A 234 -27.45 3.86 -12.72
C HIS A 234 -28.80 3.17 -12.90
N VAL A 235 -29.75 3.82 -13.60
CA VAL A 235 -31.08 3.28 -13.93
C VAL A 235 -31.29 3.31 -15.41
#